data_4b1db9b1743e28b342ccd365cc88d93f
#
_entry.id   4b1db9b1743e28b342ccd365cc88d93f
#
_cell.length_a   1.000
_cell.length_b   1.000
_cell.length_c   1.000
_cell.angle_alpha   90.00
_cell.angle_beta   90.00
_cell.angle_gamma   90.00
#
_symmetry.space_group_name_H-M   'P 1'
#
loop_
_entity.id
_entity.type
_entity.pdbx_description
1 polymer ?
#
loop_
_entity_poly.entity_id
_entity_poly.type
_entity_poly.pdbx_seq_one_letter_code
_entity_poly.pdbx_strand_id
1 'polypeptide(L)'
;FPPHFLPIGHKSGCPVVYQVKGGEAMTAWSRPDQAERFIREYADPILRVCVAYSLGRADAQDICQDIFLTLLEGERAFQSPAHERAFMLRCAINASKDLLKSSHVRRTAPLEAAERVAAPAPGELHEVWQAVERLPDRERILVYLFYCEGYGLEEAAGMCGCSYAAARQRLSRARKRLRSELEVYDG
;
A
#
# COMPACT_ATOMS: atom_id res chain seq x y z
N PHE A 1 14.11 14.57 6.80
CA PHE A 1 14.63 13.23 6.41
C PHE A 1 16.09 13.11 6.83
N PRO A 2 16.51 12.12 7.62
CA PRO A 2 17.92 11.89 7.87
C PRO A 2 18.60 11.31 6.60
N PRO A 3 19.81 11.75 6.23
CA PRO A 3 20.47 11.49 4.94
C PRO A 3 21.19 10.14 4.83
N HIS A 4 20.76 9.07 5.46
CA HIS A 4 21.49 7.80 5.50
C HIS A 4 20.72 6.58 4.98
N PHE A 5 19.89 6.78 3.95
CA PHE A 5 19.18 5.70 3.30
C PHE A 5 19.85 5.32 1.97
N LEU A 6 20.81 4.38 2.02
CA LEU A 6 21.37 3.77 0.80
C LEU A 6 20.60 2.49 0.48
N PRO A 7 20.13 2.31 -0.78
CA PRO A 7 19.47 1.09 -1.20
C PRO A 7 20.50 0.00 -1.47
N ILE A 8 20.37 -1.15 -0.81
CA ILE A 8 21.09 -2.37 -1.19
C ILE A 8 20.15 -3.17 -2.11
N GLY A 9 20.56 -3.28 -3.38
CA GLY A 9 19.78 -3.97 -4.38
C GLY A 9 19.77 -5.48 -4.17
N HIS A 10 18.56 -6.06 -4.12
CA HIS A 10 18.33 -7.48 -4.33
C HIS A 10 17.39 -7.69 -5.51
N LYS A 11 17.78 -8.66 -6.38
CA LYS A 11 17.02 -9.13 -7.53
C LYS A 11 15.89 -10.05 -7.05
N SER A 12 14.81 -9.48 -6.65
CA SER A 12 13.47 -10.06 -6.56
C SER A 12 12.65 -9.13 -5.67
N GLY A 13 11.74 -8.47 -6.23
CA GLY A 13 10.60 -7.64 -5.82
C GLY A 13 10.37 -7.24 -4.36
N CYS A 14 11.25 -7.49 -3.43
CA CYS A 14 11.09 -7.13 -2.04
C CYS A 14 11.94 -5.91 -1.66
N PRO A 15 11.37 -4.98 -0.89
CA PRO A 15 11.90 -3.64 -0.74
C PRO A 15 13.21 -3.58 0.05
N VAL A 16 13.96 -2.59 -0.33
CA VAL A 16 15.14 -2.04 0.33
C VAL A 16 15.25 -2.37 1.82
N VAL A 17 16.25 -3.17 2.15
CA VAL A 17 16.63 -3.47 3.54
C VAL A 17 17.26 -2.21 4.15
N TYR A 18 16.61 -1.67 5.17
CA TYR A 18 17.16 -0.57 5.95
C TYR A 18 17.95 -1.12 7.11
N GLN A 19 19.28 -0.97 7.11
CA GLN A 19 20.11 -1.25 8.28
C GLN A 19 20.06 -0.07 9.26
N VAL A 20 19.64 -0.35 10.50
CA VAL A 20 19.75 0.59 11.60
C VAL A 20 21.11 0.34 12.29
N LYS A 21 22.02 1.34 12.26
CA LYS A 21 23.25 1.31 13.05
C LYS A 21 22.94 1.69 14.50
N GLY A 22 23.20 0.77 15.42
CA GLY A 22 23.37 1.04 16.86
C GLY A 22 22.09 1.18 17.67
N GLY A 23 21.50 0.07 18.01
CA GLY A 23 20.50 -0.11 19.06
C GLY A 23 20.29 -1.61 19.26
N GLU A 24 20.10 -2.07 20.50
CA GLU A 24 19.83 -3.48 20.77
C GLU A 24 18.64 -3.92 19.92
N ALA A 25 18.89 -4.79 18.94
CA ALA A 25 17.90 -5.36 18.07
C ALA A 25 17.03 -6.30 18.93
N MET A 26 15.86 -5.83 19.35
CA MET A 26 14.83 -6.74 19.82
C MET A 26 14.40 -7.57 18.61
N THR A 27 14.79 -8.84 18.59
CA THR A 27 14.32 -9.84 17.64
C THR A 27 12.81 -10.02 17.83
N ALA A 28 12.04 -9.27 17.04
CA ALA A 28 10.60 -9.09 17.22
C ALA A 28 9.77 -10.35 16.88
N TRP A 29 10.38 -11.40 16.34
CA TRP A 29 9.64 -12.46 15.62
C TRP A 29 9.71 -13.85 16.21
N SER A 30 10.33 -14.04 17.36
CA SER A 30 10.45 -15.35 18.00
C SER A 30 9.21 -15.77 18.83
N ARG A 31 8.10 -15.00 18.78
CA ARG A 31 6.89 -15.31 19.55
C ARG A 31 5.66 -15.40 18.65
N PRO A 32 4.85 -16.49 18.75
CA PRO A 32 3.57 -16.62 18.06
C PRO A 32 2.65 -15.41 18.23
N ASP A 33 2.64 -14.82 19.44
CA ASP A 33 1.84 -13.65 19.79
C ASP A 33 2.13 -12.42 18.93
N GLN A 34 3.36 -12.29 18.45
CA GLN A 34 3.76 -11.16 17.60
C GLN A 34 3.31 -11.36 16.17
N ALA A 35 3.41 -12.56 15.63
CA ALA A 35 2.91 -12.86 14.29
C ALA A 35 1.39 -12.62 14.23
N GLU A 36 0.65 -13.05 15.24
CA GLU A 36 -0.79 -12.83 15.35
C GLU A 36 -1.12 -11.33 15.43
N ARG A 37 -0.38 -10.56 16.24
CA ARG A 37 -0.52 -9.10 16.30
C ARG A 37 -0.34 -8.46 14.93
N PHE A 38 0.71 -8.85 14.21
CA PHE A 38 1.02 -8.28 12.89
C PHE A 38 -0.06 -8.59 11.87
N ILE A 39 -0.54 -9.82 11.82
CA ILE A 39 -1.64 -10.19 10.92
C ILE A 39 -2.87 -9.33 11.25
N ARG A 40 -3.23 -9.23 12.52
CA ARG A 40 -4.39 -8.46 12.97
C ARG A 40 -4.26 -6.96 12.66
N GLU A 41 -3.06 -6.38 12.82
CA GLU A 41 -2.84 -4.94 12.64
C GLU A 41 -2.60 -4.52 11.19
N TYR A 42 -1.99 -5.40 10.37
CA TYR A 42 -1.49 -5.01 9.05
C TYR A 42 -2.12 -5.74 7.87
N ALA A 43 -2.83 -6.87 8.06
CA ALA A 43 -3.44 -7.57 6.94
C ALA A 43 -4.45 -6.68 6.20
N ASP A 44 -5.36 -6.03 6.92
CA ASP A 44 -6.37 -5.15 6.32
C ASP A 44 -5.77 -3.91 5.62
N PRO A 45 -4.86 -3.13 6.23
CA PRO A 45 -4.16 -2.05 5.53
C PRO A 45 -3.40 -2.50 4.28
N ILE A 46 -2.72 -3.65 4.31
CA ILE A 46 -2.01 -4.20 3.14
C ILE A 46 -3.01 -4.53 2.02
N LEU A 47 -4.09 -5.24 2.36
CA LEU A 47 -5.13 -5.58 1.39
C LEU A 47 -5.78 -4.34 0.76
N ARG A 48 -6.03 -3.29 1.55
CA ARG A 48 -6.55 -2.00 1.04
C ARG A 48 -5.58 -1.31 0.07
N VAL A 49 -4.28 -1.39 0.31
CA VAL A 49 -3.27 -0.92 -0.66
C VAL A 49 -3.39 -1.71 -1.97
N CYS A 50 -3.52 -3.04 -1.91
CA CYS A 50 -3.68 -3.87 -3.09
C CYS A 50 -4.96 -3.52 -3.86
N VAL A 51 -6.08 -3.29 -3.16
CA VAL A 51 -7.34 -2.79 -3.75
C VAL A 51 -7.14 -1.42 -4.41
N ALA A 52 -6.40 -0.52 -3.76
CA ALA A 52 -6.09 0.78 -4.34
C ALA A 52 -5.30 0.69 -5.67
N TYR A 53 -4.60 -0.42 -5.89
CA TYR A 53 -3.94 -0.75 -7.16
C TYR A 53 -4.80 -1.63 -8.09
N SER A 54 -6.08 -1.81 -7.82
CA SER A 54 -7.01 -2.65 -8.62
C SER A 54 -6.56 -4.10 -8.77
N LEU A 55 -5.86 -4.64 -7.78
CA LEU A 55 -5.46 -6.05 -7.79
C LEU A 55 -6.62 -6.97 -7.44
N GLY A 56 -6.62 -8.16 -8.01
CA GLY A 56 -7.55 -9.22 -7.67
C GLY A 56 -7.29 -9.77 -6.25
N ARG A 57 -8.29 -10.50 -5.73
CA ARG A 57 -8.23 -11.05 -4.37
C ARG A 57 -7.05 -12.01 -4.18
N ALA A 58 -6.80 -12.89 -5.15
CA ALA A 58 -5.69 -13.84 -5.09
C ALA A 58 -4.34 -13.12 -5.01
N ASP A 59 -4.08 -12.18 -5.93
CA ASP A 59 -2.85 -11.38 -5.95
C ASP A 59 -2.66 -10.59 -4.64
N ALA A 60 -3.73 -10.03 -4.09
CA ALA A 60 -3.69 -9.28 -2.84
C ALA A 60 -3.35 -10.19 -1.64
N GLN A 61 -3.88 -11.41 -1.61
CA GLN A 61 -3.58 -12.40 -0.58
C GLN A 61 -2.13 -12.89 -0.70
N ASP A 62 -1.65 -13.15 -1.90
CA ASP A 62 -0.27 -13.56 -2.15
C ASP A 62 0.72 -12.47 -1.70
N ILE A 63 0.48 -11.21 -2.05
CA ILE A 63 1.28 -10.07 -1.58
C ILE A 63 1.28 -9.98 -0.06
N CYS A 64 0.12 -10.15 0.58
CA CYS A 64 0.00 -10.10 2.02
C CYS A 64 0.82 -11.22 2.67
N GLN A 65 0.73 -12.43 2.15
CA GLN A 65 1.47 -13.59 2.62
C GLN A 65 2.98 -13.41 2.45
N ASP A 66 3.44 -12.95 1.28
CA ASP A 66 4.86 -12.71 1.00
C ASP A 66 5.46 -11.66 1.94
N ILE A 67 4.72 -10.59 2.25
CA ILE A 67 5.15 -9.57 3.21
C ILE A 67 5.32 -10.19 4.60
N PHE A 68 4.37 -10.99 5.07
CA PHE A 68 4.48 -11.64 6.37
C PHE A 68 5.61 -12.66 6.42
N LEU A 69 5.79 -13.49 5.39
CA LEU A 69 6.91 -14.44 5.32
C LEU A 69 8.26 -13.70 5.37
N THR A 70 8.42 -12.64 4.57
CA THR A 70 9.65 -11.84 4.57
C THR A 70 9.94 -11.22 5.94
N LEU A 71 8.90 -10.89 6.70
CA LEU A 71 9.05 -10.35 8.05
C LEU A 71 9.41 -11.43 9.05
N LEU A 72 8.83 -12.62 8.94
CA LEU A 72 9.12 -13.76 9.81
C LEU A 72 10.55 -14.30 9.61
N GLU A 73 11.07 -14.22 8.39
CA GLU A 73 12.42 -14.66 8.05
C GLU A 73 13.51 -13.65 8.41
N GLY A 74 13.15 -12.38 8.61
CA GLY A 74 14.07 -11.28 8.84
C GLY A 74 14.08 -10.74 10.26
N GLU A 75 15.26 -10.64 10.87
CA GLU A 75 15.43 -9.88 12.12
C GLU A 75 15.33 -8.38 11.81
N ARG A 76 14.17 -7.77 12.06
CA ARG A 76 13.96 -6.34 11.84
C ARG A 76 13.54 -5.64 13.11
N ALA A 77 14.27 -4.59 13.46
CA ALA A 77 13.90 -3.67 14.52
C ALA A 77 13.24 -2.42 13.91
N PHE A 78 12.08 -2.06 14.44
CA PHE A 78 11.40 -0.81 14.07
C PHE A 78 11.59 0.23 15.18
N GLN A 79 11.84 1.48 14.79
CA GLN A 79 12.08 2.58 15.73
C GLN A 79 10.80 3.03 16.45
N SER A 80 9.65 2.78 15.83
CA SER A 80 8.33 3.13 16.36
C SER A 80 7.22 2.37 15.64
N PRO A 81 6.01 2.27 16.23
CA PRO A 81 4.84 1.71 15.55
C PRO A 81 4.50 2.42 14.23
N ALA A 82 4.69 3.74 14.18
CA ALA A 82 4.49 4.52 12.95
C ALA A 82 5.48 4.13 11.85
N HIS A 83 6.76 3.91 12.21
CA HIS A 83 7.78 3.43 11.28
C HIS A 83 7.46 2.03 10.76
N GLU A 84 7.04 1.13 11.65
CA GLU A 84 6.58 -0.21 11.33
C GLU A 84 5.41 -0.18 10.32
N ARG A 85 4.36 0.60 10.62
CA ARG A 85 3.20 0.75 9.73
C ARG A 85 3.59 1.31 8.36
N ALA A 86 4.38 2.38 8.32
CA ALA A 86 4.86 2.96 7.06
C ALA A 86 5.68 1.97 6.23
N PHE A 87 6.46 1.12 6.89
CA PHE A 87 7.21 0.05 6.24
C PHE A 87 6.29 -0.96 5.58
N MET A 88 5.27 -1.48 6.31
CA MET A 88 4.30 -2.44 5.78
C MET A 88 3.57 -1.93 4.55
N LEU A 89 3.05 -0.72 4.64
CA LEU A 89 2.34 -0.10 3.51
C LEU A 89 3.25 0.14 2.32
N ARG A 90 4.52 0.50 2.54
CA ARG A 90 5.51 0.66 1.46
C ARG A 90 5.83 -0.67 0.79
N CYS A 91 5.93 -1.76 1.56
CA CYS A 91 6.09 -3.11 0.99
C CYS A 91 4.92 -3.45 0.07
N ALA A 92 3.69 -3.24 0.52
CA ALA A 92 2.48 -3.49 -0.26
C ALA A 92 2.43 -2.63 -1.53
N ILE A 93 2.76 -1.33 -1.44
CA ILE A 93 2.82 -0.41 -2.58
C ILE A 93 3.83 -0.89 -3.63
N ASN A 94 5.03 -1.32 -3.21
CA ASN A 94 6.07 -1.76 -4.12
C ASN A 94 5.70 -3.09 -4.78
N ALA A 95 5.24 -4.08 -4.00
CA ALA A 95 4.80 -5.37 -4.50
C ALA A 95 3.65 -5.21 -5.52
N SER A 96 2.65 -4.37 -5.21
CA SER A 96 1.54 -4.07 -6.12
C SER A 96 2.03 -3.47 -7.44
N LYS A 97 2.95 -2.50 -7.39
CA LYS A 97 3.53 -1.89 -8.61
C LYS A 97 4.32 -2.89 -9.44
N ASP A 98 5.09 -3.76 -8.80
CA ASP A 98 5.92 -4.73 -9.50
C ASP A 98 5.07 -5.82 -10.16
N LEU A 99 3.99 -6.24 -9.49
CA LEU A 99 3.00 -7.14 -10.08
C LEU A 99 2.32 -6.51 -11.30
N LEU A 100 1.89 -5.26 -11.22
CA LEU A 100 1.29 -4.55 -12.35
C LEU A 100 2.25 -4.39 -13.54
N LYS A 101 3.53 -4.12 -13.29
CA LYS A 101 4.55 -4.08 -14.34
C LYS A 101 4.73 -5.46 -15.00
N SER A 102 4.83 -6.52 -14.20
CA SER A 102 5.00 -7.88 -14.71
C SER A 102 3.77 -8.37 -15.49
N SER A 103 2.57 -8.03 -15.04
CA SER A 103 1.31 -8.35 -15.71
C SER A 103 1.14 -7.59 -17.04
N HIS A 104 1.64 -6.36 -17.14
CA HIS A 104 1.68 -5.62 -18.41
C HIS A 104 2.55 -6.32 -19.45
N VAL A 105 3.64 -6.96 -19.04
CA VAL A 105 4.49 -7.78 -19.93
C VAL A 105 3.81 -9.09 -20.31
N ARG A 106 2.94 -9.64 -19.44
CA ARG A 106 2.21 -10.91 -19.69
C ARG A 106 0.86 -10.74 -20.39
N ARG A 107 0.33 -9.52 -20.53
CA ARG A 107 -0.98 -9.23 -21.15
C ARG A 107 -0.97 -9.35 -22.68
N THR A 108 -0.58 -10.54 -23.20
CA THR A 108 -0.98 -11.02 -24.53
C THR A 108 -2.11 -12.05 -24.46
N ALA A 109 -2.64 -12.37 -23.29
CA ALA A 109 -3.80 -13.26 -23.10
C ALA A 109 -4.97 -12.52 -22.45
N PRO A 110 -6.24 -12.79 -22.84
CA PRO A 110 -7.42 -12.21 -22.21
C PRO A 110 -7.46 -12.63 -20.73
N LEU A 111 -7.41 -11.65 -19.84
CA LEU A 111 -7.55 -11.89 -18.40
C LEU A 111 -9.03 -12.10 -18.12
N GLU A 112 -9.43 -13.31 -17.70
CA GLU A 112 -10.71 -13.54 -17.06
C GLU A 112 -10.84 -12.58 -15.87
N ALA A 113 -12.03 -11.99 -15.72
CA ALA A 113 -12.28 -10.95 -14.73
C ALA A 113 -11.86 -11.43 -13.33
N ALA A 114 -10.70 -10.98 -12.88
CA ALA A 114 -10.22 -11.27 -11.54
C ALA A 114 -11.22 -10.71 -10.53
N GLU A 115 -11.71 -11.58 -9.65
CA GLU A 115 -12.61 -11.22 -8.57
C GLU A 115 -11.94 -10.14 -7.70
N ARG A 116 -12.45 -8.92 -7.79
CA ARG A 116 -11.88 -7.78 -7.06
C ARG A 116 -12.19 -7.94 -5.57
N VAL A 117 -11.22 -7.62 -4.73
CA VAL A 117 -11.45 -7.50 -3.29
C VAL A 117 -12.36 -6.29 -3.07
N ALA A 118 -13.62 -6.53 -2.77
CA ALA A 118 -14.52 -5.45 -2.39
C ALA A 118 -14.09 -4.90 -1.03
N ALA A 119 -13.83 -3.60 -0.96
CA ALA A 119 -13.68 -2.95 0.33
C ALA A 119 -15.04 -3.01 1.05
N PRO A 120 -15.09 -3.49 2.31
CA PRO A 120 -16.34 -3.48 3.06
C PRO A 120 -16.69 -2.03 3.39
N ALA A 121 -17.65 -1.46 2.67
CA ALA A 121 -18.21 -0.17 3.00
C ALA A 121 -19.58 -0.38 3.66
N PRO A 122 -19.78 0.04 4.92
CA PRO A 122 -21.11 0.05 5.51
C PRO A 122 -21.90 1.25 4.99
N GLY A 123 -23.10 0.97 4.45
CA GLY A 123 -24.18 1.94 4.27
C GLY A 123 -23.86 3.17 3.41
N GLU A 124 -24.08 4.35 3.96
CA GLU A 124 -24.01 5.66 3.30
C GLU A 124 -22.64 6.02 2.66
N LEU A 125 -21.56 5.34 3.01
CA LEU A 125 -20.24 5.53 2.40
C LEU A 125 -20.02 4.70 1.13
N HIS A 126 -21.00 3.85 0.74
CA HIS A 126 -20.86 2.96 -0.41
C HIS A 126 -20.62 3.72 -1.72
N GLU A 127 -21.33 4.81 -1.94
CA GLU A 127 -21.21 5.66 -3.15
C GLU A 127 -19.85 6.35 -3.21
N VAL A 128 -19.38 6.86 -2.07
CA VAL A 128 -18.05 7.47 -1.96
C VAL A 128 -16.95 6.47 -2.31
N TRP A 129 -17.06 5.23 -1.79
CA TRP A 129 -16.09 4.18 -2.09
C TRP A 129 -16.14 3.75 -3.55
N GLN A 130 -17.32 3.65 -4.16
CA GLN A 130 -17.45 3.39 -5.59
C GLN A 130 -16.79 4.50 -6.43
N ALA A 131 -16.98 5.76 -6.06
CA ALA A 131 -16.32 6.87 -6.74
C ALA A 131 -14.79 6.80 -6.57
N VAL A 132 -14.29 6.43 -5.39
CA VAL A 132 -12.85 6.22 -5.14
C VAL A 132 -12.31 5.06 -6.00
N GLU A 133 -13.05 3.96 -6.15
CA GLU A 133 -12.65 2.81 -6.98
C GLU A 133 -12.50 3.17 -8.47
N ARG A 134 -13.25 4.16 -8.97
CA ARG A 134 -13.14 4.64 -10.36
C ARG A 134 -11.94 5.55 -10.61
N LEU A 135 -11.27 6.02 -9.55
CA LEU A 135 -10.05 6.80 -9.71
C LEU A 135 -8.92 5.97 -10.33
N PRO A 136 -8.04 6.59 -11.14
CA PRO A 136 -6.79 5.94 -11.55
C PRO A 136 -5.95 5.50 -10.35
N ASP A 137 -5.28 4.36 -10.42
CA ASP A 137 -4.52 3.75 -9.31
C ASP A 137 -3.57 4.74 -8.62
N ARG A 138 -2.88 5.58 -9.41
CA ARG A 138 -1.95 6.61 -8.89
C ARG A 138 -2.61 7.74 -8.12
N GLU A 139 -3.89 7.99 -8.35
CA GLU A 139 -4.70 8.96 -7.63
C GLU A 139 -5.35 8.30 -6.41
N ARG A 140 -5.88 7.09 -6.58
CA ARG A 140 -6.56 6.30 -5.54
C ARG A 140 -5.66 5.99 -4.37
N ILE A 141 -4.43 5.54 -4.61
CA ILE A 141 -3.47 5.26 -3.53
C ILE A 141 -3.12 6.51 -2.71
N LEU A 142 -3.01 7.68 -3.33
CA LEU A 142 -2.76 8.92 -2.61
C LEU A 142 -3.97 9.36 -1.77
N VAL A 143 -5.19 9.17 -2.29
CA VAL A 143 -6.43 9.39 -1.53
C VAL A 143 -6.45 8.49 -0.31
N TYR A 144 -6.16 7.20 -0.47
CA TYR A 144 -6.11 6.25 0.62
C TYR A 144 -5.08 6.63 1.69
N LEU A 145 -3.83 6.88 1.30
CA LEU A 145 -2.77 7.23 2.25
C LEU A 145 -3.05 8.54 2.99
N PHE A 146 -3.59 9.54 2.29
CA PHE A 146 -3.82 10.85 2.86
C PHE A 146 -5.07 10.91 3.75
N TYR A 147 -6.21 10.35 3.29
CA TYR A 147 -7.47 10.46 4.01
C TYR A 147 -7.77 9.30 4.96
N CYS A 148 -7.37 8.08 4.61
CA CYS A 148 -7.69 6.91 5.42
C CYS A 148 -6.56 6.58 6.39
N GLU A 149 -5.31 6.69 5.94
CA GLU A 149 -4.14 6.37 6.76
C GLU A 149 -3.57 7.59 7.51
N GLY A 150 -3.99 8.82 7.15
CA GLY A 150 -3.60 10.06 7.83
C GLY A 150 -2.16 10.51 7.56
N TYR A 151 -1.50 10.00 6.52
CA TYR A 151 -0.14 10.44 6.16
C TYR A 151 -0.14 11.85 5.59
N GLY A 152 0.88 12.64 5.96
CA GLY A 152 1.16 13.91 5.28
C GLY A 152 1.41 13.70 3.78
N LEU A 153 1.07 14.69 2.94
CA LEU A 153 1.20 14.54 1.49
C LEU A 153 2.65 14.30 1.04
N GLU A 154 3.63 14.83 1.77
CA GLU A 154 5.05 14.61 1.50
C GLU A 154 5.46 13.16 1.81
N GLU A 155 4.97 12.61 2.92
CA GLU A 155 5.20 11.22 3.30
C GLU A 155 4.54 10.27 2.30
N ALA A 156 3.27 10.52 1.94
CA ALA A 156 2.54 9.75 0.95
C ALA A 156 3.24 9.79 -0.43
N ALA A 157 3.79 10.95 -0.83
CA ALA A 157 4.58 11.07 -2.04
C ALA A 157 5.84 10.20 -2.01
N GLY A 158 6.57 10.24 -0.89
CA GLY A 158 7.75 9.39 -0.65
C GLY A 158 7.41 7.90 -0.70
N MET A 159 6.30 7.48 -0.06
CA MET A 159 5.81 6.10 -0.10
C MET A 159 5.44 5.66 -1.52
N CYS A 160 4.82 6.54 -2.28
CA CYS A 160 4.45 6.29 -3.68
C CYS A 160 5.61 6.42 -4.67
N GLY A 161 6.80 6.86 -4.25
CA GLY A 161 7.95 7.09 -5.11
C GLY A 161 7.70 8.17 -6.16
N CYS A 162 7.07 9.28 -5.76
CA CYS A 162 6.84 10.44 -6.63
C CYS A 162 7.22 11.75 -5.91
N SER A 163 7.39 12.83 -6.68
CA SER A 163 7.67 14.13 -6.09
C SER A 163 6.43 14.70 -5.37
N TYR A 164 6.65 15.56 -4.39
CA TYR A 164 5.58 16.30 -3.71
C TYR A 164 4.66 17.05 -4.69
N ALA A 165 5.24 17.71 -5.70
CA ALA A 165 4.48 18.43 -6.72
C ALA A 165 3.56 17.48 -7.51
N ALA A 166 4.06 16.30 -7.89
CA ALA A 166 3.28 15.27 -8.57
C ALA A 166 2.15 14.72 -7.68
N ALA A 167 2.42 14.46 -6.40
CA ALA A 167 1.42 14.00 -5.44
C ALA A 167 0.32 15.05 -5.24
N ARG A 168 0.70 16.33 -5.07
CA ARG A 168 -0.23 17.45 -4.93
C ARG A 168 -1.16 17.56 -6.15
N GLN A 169 -0.59 17.46 -7.35
CA GLN A 169 -1.36 17.53 -8.58
C GLN A 169 -2.34 16.34 -8.72
N ARG A 170 -1.89 15.13 -8.39
CA ARG A 170 -2.73 13.92 -8.42
C ARG A 170 -3.86 14.02 -7.42
N LEU A 171 -3.59 14.43 -6.18
CA LEU A 171 -4.62 14.59 -5.14
C LEU A 171 -5.64 15.67 -5.54
N SER A 172 -5.20 16.78 -6.16
CA SER A 172 -6.10 17.81 -6.69
C SER A 172 -7.02 17.27 -7.79
N ARG A 173 -6.49 16.45 -8.72
CA ARG A 173 -7.30 15.80 -9.76
C ARG A 173 -8.28 14.79 -9.18
N ALA A 174 -7.84 13.98 -8.21
CA ALA A 174 -8.70 13.04 -7.52
C ALA A 174 -9.89 13.74 -6.87
N ARG A 175 -9.64 14.83 -6.13
CA ARG A 175 -10.71 15.64 -5.51
C ARG A 175 -11.71 16.18 -6.52
N LYS A 176 -11.22 16.67 -7.67
CA LYS A 176 -12.09 17.19 -8.73
C LYS A 176 -12.98 16.09 -9.32
N ARG A 177 -12.40 14.90 -9.56
CA ARG A 177 -13.16 13.75 -10.08
C ARG A 177 -14.20 13.26 -9.08
N LEU A 178 -13.81 13.10 -7.80
CA LEU A 178 -14.74 12.68 -6.76
C LEU A 178 -15.90 13.64 -6.60
N ARG A 179 -15.63 14.97 -6.60
CA ARG A 179 -16.69 15.97 -6.56
C ARG A 179 -17.66 15.82 -7.73
N SER A 180 -17.14 15.74 -8.96
CA SER A 180 -17.96 15.60 -10.16
C SER A 180 -18.80 14.32 -10.15
N GLU A 181 -18.26 13.22 -9.61
CA GLU A 181 -19.01 11.96 -9.51
C GLU A 181 -20.10 12.00 -8.44
N LEU A 182 -19.80 12.58 -7.28
CA LEU A 182 -20.77 12.66 -6.17
C LEU A 182 -21.89 13.68 -6.43
N GLU A 183 -21.62 14.78 -7.15
CA GLU A 183 -22.66 15.73 -7.57
C GLU A 183 -23.70 15.13 -8.52
N VAL A 184 -23.37 14.05 -9.22
CA VAL A 184 -24.32 13.32 -10.11
C VAL A 184 -25.31 12.47 -9.30
N TYR A 185 -24.97 12.08 -8.05
CA TYR A 185 -25.85 11.27 -7.20
C TYR A 185 -26.82 12.12 -6.36
N ASP A 186 -26.52 13.42 -6.15
CA ASP A 186 -27.36 14.34 -5.38
C ASP A 186 -28.45 15.02 -6.22
N GLY A 187 -28.59 14.74 -7.52
CA GLY A 187 -29.59 15.29 -8.47
C GLY A 187 -30.54 14.22 -8.99
#